data_facbba70071decfb50b22c4fbebdf9d5
#
_entry.id   facbba70071decfb50b22c4fbebdf9d5
#
_cell.length_a   1.000
_cell.length_b   1.000
_cell.length_c   1.000
_cell.angle_alpha   90.00
_cell.angle_beta   90.00
_cell.angle_gamma   90.00
#
_symmetry.space_group_name_H-M   'P 1'
#
loop_
_entity.id
_entity.type
_entity.pdbx_description
1 polymer ?
#
loop_
_entity_poly.entity_id
_entity_poly.type
_entity_poly.pdbx_seq_one_letter_code
_entity_poly.pdbx_strand_id
1 'polypeptide(L)'
;VLYGGESYEITTFRTESGYQDFRRPDHVTFVQNLDEDLKRRDFTINALAMDMHGDIVDLFNGIEDLKNHIIRAVGNPEKRFHEDALRMMRAVRFMSQLEFKLEEKTEQAIKDNHELLKKISVERIREEFVKMGLGPFSRQAFQIFLDTQLSEDVPDFAGKKDLLQVYPQLKFSPTMETS
;
A
#
# COMPACT_ATOMS: atom_id res chain seq x y z
N VAL A 1 -11.99 -17.15 -10.87
CA VAL A 1 -12.48 -17.89 -12.05
C VAL A 1 -11.31 -18.13 -12.98
N LEU A 2 -11.18 -19.34 -13.50
CA LEU A 2 -10.18 -19.67 -14.52
C LEU A 2 -10.87 -19.62 -15.90
N TYR A 3 -10.30 -18.85 -16.82
CA TYR A 3 -10.76 -18.78 -18.20
C TYR A 3 -9.56 -18.65 -19.15
N GLY A 4 -9.51 -19.52 -20.18
CA GLY A 4 -8.41 -19.52 -21.15
C GLY A 4 -7.01 -19.83 -20.55
N GLY A 5 -6.95 -20.46 -19.35
CA GLY A 5 -5.68 -20.71 -18.62
C GLY A 5 -5.25 -19.58 -17.71
N GLU A 6 -5.96 -18.47 -17.69
CA GLU A 6 -5.70 -17.30 -16.83
C GLU A 6 -6.65 -17.25 -15.62
N SER A 7 -6.21 -16.67 -14.53
CA SER A 7 -7.00 -16.50 -13.30
C SER A 7 -7.60 -15.09 -13.25
N TYR A 8 -8.91 -15.03 -13.10
CA TYR A 8 -9.66 -13.77 -12.96
C TYR A 8 -10.30 -13.70 -11.59
N GLU A 9 -10.07 -12.60 -10.87
CA GLU A 9 -10.78 -12.29 -9.63
C GLU A 9 -12.09 -11.57 -9.95
N ILE A 10 -13.19 -12.10 -9.45
CA ILE A 10 -14.52 -11.49 -9.59
C ILE A 10 -14.99 -11.09 -8.20
N THR A 11 -15.19 -9.80 -7.97
CA THR A 11 -15.68 -9.26 -6.69
C THR A 11 -16.90 -8.37 -6.93
N THR A 12 -17.71 -8.21 -5.89
CA THR A 12 -18.80 -7.23 -5.87
C THR A 12 -18.29 -5.88 -5.38
N PHE A 13 -18.86 -4.80 -5.86
CA PHE A 13 -18.61 -3.47 -5.30
C PHE A 13 -19.09 -3.43 -3.85
N ARG A 14 -18.33 -2.75 -3.00
CA ARG A 14 -18.67 -2.62 -1.59
C ARG A 14 -18.28 -1.25 -1.04
N THR A 15 -19.01 -0.79 -0.03
CA THR A 15 -18.62 0.28 0.87
C THR A 15 -18.18 -0.30 2.19
N GLU A 16 -17.30 0.38 2.86
CA GLU A 16 -16.76 -0.01 4.15
C GLU A 16 -16.93 1.18 5.10
N SER A 17 -17.45 0.93 6.31
CA SER A 17 -17.64 1.96 7.32
C SER A 17 -17.39 1.42 8.73
N GLY A 18 -16.93 2.32 9.63
CA GLY A 18 -16.51 1.96 10.97
C GLY A 18 -15.30 1.03 10.90
N TYR A 19 -14.14 1.51 11.31
CA TYR A 19 -12.96 0.67 11.36
C TYR A 19 -12.57 0.46 12.82
N GLN A 20 -12.73 -0.78 13.29
CA GLN A 20 -12.16 -1.20 14.56
C GLN A 20 -10.76 -1.74 14.32
N ASP A 21 -9.86 -1.43 15.24
CA ASP A 21 -8.48 -1.95 15.26
C ASP A 21 -7.65 -1.66 14.01
N PHE A 22 -7.95 -0.57 13.27
CA PHE A 22 -7.19 -0.14 12.06
C PHE A 22 -7.06 -1.21 10.98
N ARG A 23 -8.02 -2.15 10.92
CA ARG A 23 -7.93 -3.29 10.02
C ARG A 23 -9.24 -3.69 9.36
N ARG A 24 -10.32 -3.78 10.14
CA ARG A 24 -11.59 -4.35 9.67
C ARG A 24 -12.66 -3.29 9.72
N PRO A 25 -13.40 -3.09 8.62
CA PRO A 25 -14.61 -2.30 8.68
C PRO A 25 -15.63 -3.03 9.55
N ASP A 26 -16.33 -2.29 10.43
CA ASP A 26 -17.43 -2.83 11.23
C ASP A 26 -18.59 -3.27 10.36
N HIS A 27 -18.80 -2.53 9.27
CA HIS A 27 -19.86 -2.79 8.31
C HIS A 27 -19.32 -2.81 6.89
N VAL A 28 -19.64 -3.89 6.18
CA VAL A 28 -19.44 -4.01 4.74
C VAL A 28 -20.81 -4.06 4.09
N THR A 29 -21.11 -3.08 3.25
CA THR A 29 -22.35 -3.05 2.48
C THR A 29 -22.02 -3.23 1.01
N PHE A 30 -22.63 -4.24 0.38
CA PHE A 30 -22.52 -4.41 -1.06
C PHE A 30 -23.33 -3.32 -1.76
N VAL A 31 -22.69 -2.62 -2.68
CA VAL A 31 -23.29 -1.52 -3.42
C VAL A 31 -23.22 -1.79 -4.93
N GLN A 32 -24.12 -1.17 -5.66
CA GLN A 32 -24.11 -1.20 -7.13
C GLN A 32 -23.41 0.06 -7.72
N ASN A 33 -22.69 0.79 -6.89
CA ASN A 33 -22.05 2.05 -7.27
C ASN A 33 -20.53 1.87 -7.30
N LEU A 34 -19.96 1.96 -8.49
CA LEU A 34 -18.52 1.91 -8.73
C LEU A 34 -17.76 3.02 -7.99
N ASP A 35 -18.31 4.23 -7.94
CA ASP A 35 -17.64 5.38 -7.32
C ASP A 35 -17.36 5.13 -5.85
N GLU A 36 -18.29 4.49 -5.14
CA GLU A 36 -18.09 4.15 -3.72
C GLU A 36 -17.01 3.08 -3.54
N ASP A 37 -16.90 2.12 -4.46
CA ASP A 37 -15.82 1.13 -4.43
C ASP A 37 -14.46 1.78 -4.71
N LEU A 38 -14.38 2.71 -5.64
CA LEU A 38 -13.14 3.42 -5.95
C LEU A 38 -12.70 4.35 -4.78
N LYS A 39 -13.64 5.00 -4.11
CA LYS A 39 -13.37 5.90 -2.96
C LYS A 39 -12.71 5.20 -1.77
N ARG A 40 -12.97 3.92 -1.54
CA ARG A 40 -12.40 3.17 -0.41
C ARG A 40 -11.00 2.61 -0.67
N ARG A 41 -10.49 2.71 -1.90
CA ARG A 41 -9.19 2.18 -2.29
C ARG A 41 -8.05 2.98 -1.65
N ASP A 42 -6.85 2.40 -1.67
CA ASP A 42 -5.67 2.97 -1.01
C ASP A 42 -5.07 4.16 -1.78
N PHE A 43 -4.72 3.93 -3.05
CA PHE A 43 -4.00 4.92 -3.87
C PHE A 43 -4.74 5.21 -5.17
N THR A 44 -4.54 6.43 -5.69
CA THR A 44 -5.18 6.90 -6.93
C THR A 44 -4.89 5.99 -8.11
N ILE A 45 -3.66 5.49 -8.24
CA ILE A 45 -3.22 4.58 -9.29
C ILE A 45 -3.94 3.21 -9.24
N ASN A 46 -4.51 2.85 -8.09
CA ASN A 46 -5.31 1.64 -7.88
C ASN A 46 -6.82 1.92 -7.86
N ALA A 47 -7.23 3.19 -7.96
CA ALA A 47 -8.62 3.64 -7.93
C ALA A 47 -9.13 3.98 -9.34
N LEU A 48 -8.75 3.18 -10.30
CA LEU A 48 -9.18 3.24 -11.69
C LEU A 48 -10.08 2.04 -12.00
N ALA A 49 -11.02 2.23 -12.88
CA ALA A 49 -11.80 1.15 -13.45
C ALA A 49 -11.91 1.32 -14.97
N MET A 50 -12.09 0.22 -15.68
CA MET A 50 -12.31 0.23 -17.12
C MET A 50 -13.52 -0.64 -17.43
N ASP A 51 -14.37 -0.18 -18.30
CA ASP A 51 -15.52 -0.94 -18.76
C ASP A 51 -15.14 -1.89 -19.91
N MET A 52 -16.12 -2.66 -20.39
CA MET A 52 -15.93 -3.61 -21.48
C MET A 52 -15.67 -2.94 -22.87
N HIS A 53 -15.89 -1.63 -22.99
CA HIS A 53 -15.63 -0.86 -24.20
C HIS A 53 -14.25 -0.18 -24.18
N GLY A 54 -13.56 -0.24 -23.04
CA GLY A 54 -12.26 0.38 -22.83
C GLY A 54 -12.34 1.80 -22.27
N ASP A 55 -13.53 2.28 -21.89
CA ASP A 55 -13.71 3.57 -21.27
C ASP A 55 -13.23 3.52 -19.81
N ILE A 56 -12.40 4.49 -19.44
CA ILE A 56 -11.77 4.52 -18.12
C ILE A 56 -12.51 5.49 -17.21
N VAL A 57 -12.87 5.01 -16.02
CA VAL A 57 -13.38 5.82 -14.92
C VAL A 57 -12.21 6.17 -14.01
N ASP A 58 -11.90 7.45 -13.94
CA ASP A 58 -10.83 8.02 -13.09
C ASP A 58 -11.38 9.19 -12.26
N LEU A 59 -11.75 8.91 -11.02
CA LEU A 59 -12.34 9.90 -10.11
C LEU A 59 -11.28 10.72 -9.34
N PHE A 60 -10.03 10.28 -9.32
CA PHE A 60 -8.98 10.78 -8.43
C PHE A 60 -7.70 11.19 -9.16
N ASN A 61 -7.76 11.36 -10.48
CA ASN A 61 -6.62 11.65 -11.34
C ASN A 61 -5.49 10.59 -11.28
N GLY A 62 -5.87 9.34 -11.15
CA GLY A 62 -4.92 8.22 -11.08
C GLY A 62 -4.12 8.03 -12.37
N ILE A 63 -4.70 8.33 -13.54
CA ILE A 63 -3.98 8.31 -14.83
C ILE A 63 -2.85 9.34 -14.83
N GLU A 64 -3.09 10.52 -14.30
CA GLU A 64 -2.07 11.58 -14.22
C GLU A 64 -0.97 11.19 -13.24
N ASP A 65 -1.32 10.61 -12.10
CA ASP A 65 -0.34 10.09 -11.12
C ASP A 65 0.48 8.93 -11.71
N LEU A 66 -0.13 8.05 -12.52
CA LEU A 66 0.61 7.01 -13.25
C LEU A 66 1.63 7.60 -14.22
N LYS A 67 1.26 8.62 -14.99
CA LYS A 67 2.16 9.29 -15.93
C LYS A 67 3.33 10.01 -15.24
N ASN A 68 3.04 10.58 -14.07
CA ASN A 68 4.02 11.33 -13.28
C ASN A 68 4.82 10.44 -12.31
N HIS A 69 4.54 9.14 -12.28
CA HIS A 69 5.18 8.17 -11.38
C HIS A 69 4.97 8.54 -9.89
N ILE A 70 3.75 8.85 -9.51
CA ILE A 70 3.39 9.30 -8.17
C ILE A 70 2.47 8.27 -7.48
N ILE A 71 2.76 7.99 -6.22
CA ILE A 71 1.87 7.27 -5.30
C ILE A 71 1.20 8.29 -4.40
N ARG A 72 -0.09 8.47 -4.58
CA ARG A 72 -0.96 9.39 -3.83
C ARG A 72 -2.10 8.62 -3.19
N ALA A 73 -2.36 8.85 -1.91
CA ALA A 73 -3.52 8.29 -1.23
C ALA A 73 -4.83 8.86 -1.81
N VAL A 74 -5.86 8.01 -1.90
CA VAL A 74 -7.20 8.45 -2.32
C VAL A 74 -7.80 9.38 -1.25
N GLY A 75 -8.14 10.61 -1.62
CA GLY A 75 -8.74 11.58 -0.73
C GLY A 75 -7.78 12.10 0.34
N ASN A 76 -8.15 11.98 1.61
CA ASN A 76 -7.31 12.43 2.73
C ASN A 76 -6.40 11.30 3.21
N PRO A 77 -5.05 11.44 3.13
CA PRO A 77 -4.11 10.38 3.49
C PRO A 77 -4.20 9.98 4.97
N GLU A 78 -4.36 10.92 5.89
CA GLU A 78 -4.48 10.62 7.32
C GLU A 78 -5.68 9.71 7.59
N LYS A 79 -6.84 10.07 7.00
CA LYS A 79 -8.04 9.26 7.11
C LYS A 79 -7.82 7.85 6.56
N ARG A 80 -7.16 7.73 5.41
CA ARG A 80 -6.85 6.42 4.79
C ARG A 80 -5.97 5.55 5.68
N PHE A 81 -4.98 6.13 6.35
CA PHE A 81 -4.08 5.40 7.25
C PHE A 81 -4.74 5.04 8.59
N HIS A 82 -5.69 5.84 9.06
CA HIS A 82 -6.51 5.48 10.22
C HIS A 82 -7.53 4.37 9.92
N GLU A 83 -7.98 4.21 8.69
CA GLU A 83 -8.83 3.08 8.29
C GLU A 83 -8.06 1.76 8.21
N ASP A 84 -6.89 1.74 7.57
CA ASP A 84 -5.97 0.59 7.57
C ASP A 84 -4.53 1.10 7.53
N ALA A 85 -3.85 1.01 8.65
CA ALA A 85 -2.48 1.47 8.80
C ALA A 85 -1.47 0.69 7.93
N LEU A 86 -1.81 -0.54 7.50
CA LEU A 86 -0.97 -1.29 6.56
C LEU A 86 -0.79 -0.58 5.23
N ARG A 87 -1.70 0.34 4.87
CA ARG A 87 -1.57 1.15 3.65
C ARG A 87 -0.26 1.95 3.61
N MET A 88 0.30 2.33 4.76
CA MET A 88 1.62 2.97 4.84
C MET A 88 2.73 2.06 4.32
N MET A 89 2.75 0.79 4.74
CA MET A 89 3.70 -0.21 4.22
C MET A 89 3.46 -0.50 2.73
N ARG A 90 2.19 -0.55 2.30
CA ARG A 90 1.83 -0.74 0.89
C ARG A 90 2.35 0.40 0.02
N ALA A 91 2.30 1.66 0.50
CA ALA A 91 2.86 2.80 -0.22
C ALA A 91 4.35 2.60 -0.54
N VAL A 92 5.13 2.24 0.47
CA VAL A 92 6.57 2.00 0.32
C VAL A 92 6.85 0.77 -0.56
N ARG A 93 6.04 -0.29 -0.43
CA ARG A 93 6.14 -1.45 -1.32
C ARG A 93 5.89 -1.07 -2.78
N PHE A 94 4.87 -0.29 -3.08
CA PHE A 94 4.61 0.15 -4.46
C PHE A 94 5.76 0.99 -5.02
N MET A 95 6.41 1.83 -4.21
CA MET A 95 7.64 2.51 -4.64
C MET A 95 8.71 1.52 -5.09
N SER A 96 8.92 0.44 -4.33
CA SER A 96 9.94 -0.57 -4.66
C SER A 96 9.63 -1.35 -5.94
N GLN A 97 8.36 -1.47 -6.30
CA GLN A 97 7.90 -2.26 -7.44
C GLN A 97 7.80 -1.43 -8.73
N LEU A 98 7.44 -0.14 -8.63
CA LEU A 98 7.05 0.70 -9.76
C LEU A 98 8.02 1.83 -10.09
N GLU A 99 9.06 2.07 -9.26
CA GLU A 99 9.94 3.26 -9.37
C GLU A 99 9.18 4.60 -9.22
N PHE A 100 8.11 4.57 -8.44
CA PHE A 100 7.29 5.76 -8.18
C PHE A 100 7.75 6.47 -6.91
N LYS A 101 7.41 7.76 -6.81
CA LYS A 101 7.66 8.59 -5.61
C LYS A 101 6.36 8.77 -4.82
N LEU A 102 6.47 8.97 -3.52
CA LEU A 102 5.32 9.40 -2.72
C LEU A 102 4.97 10.86 -3.04
N GLU A 103 3.69 11.15 -3.08
CA GLU A 103 3.19 12.53 -3.05
C GLU A 103 3.49 13.11 -1.66
N GLU A 104 3.86 14.39 -1.61
CA GLU A 104 4.35 15.05 -0.40
C GLU A 104 3.40 14.94 0.80
N LYS A 105 2.10 15.15 0.60
CA LYS A 105 1.09 15.03 1.68
C LYS A 105 0.92 13.59 2.14
N THR A 106 1.03 12.64 1.21
CA THR A 106 0.97 11.21 1.53
C THR A 106 2.19 10.79 2.34
N GLU A 107 3.38 11.25 1.99
CA GLU A 107 4.61 10.99 2.75
C GLU A 107 4.57 11.63 4.13
N GLN A 108 4.11 12.88 4.24
CA GLN A 108 3.97 13.56 5.53
C GLN A 108 2.97 12.84 6.44
N ALA A 109 1.82 12.42 5.89
CA ALA A 109 0.85 11.65 6.67
C ALA A 109 1.40 10.30 7.15
N ILE A 110 2.30 9.66 6.41
CA ILE A 110 3.01 8.46 6.91
C ILE A 110 3.88 8.83 8.10
N LYS A 111 4.67 9.91 8.01
CA LYS A 111 5.53 10.40 9.11
C LYS A 111 4.72 10.72 10.37
N ASP A 112 3.56 11.32 10.21
CA ASP A 112 2.72 11.75 11.33
C ASP A 112 1.94 10.59 11.97
N ASN A 113 1.78 9.47 11.25
CA ASN A 113 0.95 8.34 11.68
C ASN A 113 1.68 6.99 11.76
N HIS A 114 3.01 6.95 11.61
CA HIS A 114 3.79 5.70 11.55
C HIS A 114 3.50 4.76 12.75
N GLU A 115 3.28 5.31 13.94
CA GLU A 115 2.98 4.55 15.16
C GLU A 115 1.71 3.68 15.07
N LEU A 116 0.78 4.01 14.17
CA LEU A 116 -0.41 3.18 13.94
C LEU A 116 -0.04 1.77 13.46
N LEU A 117 1.16 1.61 12.91
CA LEU A 117 1.65 0.32 12.46
C LEU A 117 1.76 -0.71 13.60
N LYS A 118 1.99 -0.25 14.84
CA LYS A 118 1.99 -1.10 16.05
C LYS A 118 0.68 -1.86 16.28
N LYS A 119 -0.42 -1.40 15.66
CA LYS A 119 -1.74 -2.02 15.77
C LYS A 119 -2.00 -3.08 14.70
N ILE A 120 -1.08 -3.24 13.76
CA ILE A 120 -1.18 -4.22 12.68
C ILE A 120 -0.43 -5.50 13.08
N SER A 121 -0.96 -6.65 12.68
CA SER A 121 -0.31 -7.93 12.97
C SER A 121 1.04 -8.03 12.24
N VAL A 122 2.01 -8.62 12.90
CA VAL A 122 3.40 -8.75 12.41
C VAL A 122 3.44 -9.48 11.07
N GLU A 123 2.57 -10.48 10.88
CA GLU A 123 2.49 -11.27 9.65
C GLU A 123 2.13 -10.39 8.44
N ARG A 124 1.13 -9.50 8.61
CA ARG A 124 0.73 -8.57 7.53
C ARG A 124 1.86 -7.59 7.19
N ILE A 125 2.53 -7.05 8.21
CA ILE A 125 3.68 -6.14 8.02
C ILE A 125 4.80 -6.89 7.30
N ARG A 126 5.10 -8.12 7.72
CA ARG A 126 6.16 -8.95 7.13
C ARG A 126 5.90 -9.23 5.65
N GLU A 127 4.66 -9.56 5.28
CA GLU A 127 4.30 -9.79 3.87
C GLU A 127 4.61 -8.58 2.98
N GLU A 128 4.20 -7.38 3.41
CA GLU A 128 4.48 -6.15 2.67
C GLU A 128 5.97 -5.83 2.65
N PHE A 129 6.67 -6.06 3.77
CA PHE A 129 8.10 -5.85 3.88
C PHE A 129 8.90 -6.77 2.94
N VAL A 130 8.57 -8.06 2.90
CA VAL A 130 9.21 -9.03 1.98
C VAL A 130 8.98 -8.61 0.52
N LYS A 131 7.72 -8.27 0.16
CA LYS A 131 7.40 -7.78 -1.19
C LYS A 131 8.14 -6.49 -1.55
N MET A 132 8.34 -5.59 -0.58
CA MET A 132 9.17 -4.39 -0.74
C MET A 132 10.63 -4.74 -1.01
N GLY A 133 11.19 -5.67 -0.24
CA GLY A 133 12.59 -6.10 -0.39
C GLY A 133 12.87 -6.80 -1.72
N LEU A 134 11.89 -7.52 -2.27
CA LEU A 134 12.00 -8.20 -3.56
C LEU A 134 11.79 -7.27 -4.77
N GLY A 135 11.29 -6.06 -4.56
CA GLY A 135 11.09 -5.09 -5.63
C GLY A 135 12.41 -4.60 -6.25
N PRO A 136 12.44 -4.33 -7.57
CA PRO A 136 13.64 -3.90 -8.27
C PRO A 136 14.20 -2.55 -7.77
N PHE A 137 13.35 -1.71 -7.17
CA PHE A 137 13.71 -0.40 -6.62
C PHE A 137 13.70 -0.38 -5.08
N SER A 138 13.93 -1.54 -4.46
CA SER A 138 13.87 -1.74 -3.01
C SER A 138 14.77 -0.81 -2.22
N ARG A 139 15.93 -0.41 -2.78
CA ARG A 139 16.87 0.50 -2.10
C ARG A 139 16.25 1.88 -1.82
N GLN A 140 15.55 2.46 -2.80
CA GLN A 140 14.91 3.76 -2.64
C GLN A 140 13.73 3.66 -1.66
N ALA A 141 12.92 2.61 -1.80
CA ALA A 141 11.80 2.35 -0.91
C ALA A 141 12.26 2.15 0.54
N PHE A 142 13.38 1.46 0.74
CA PHE A 142 13.94 1.27 2.06
C PHE A 142 14.43 2.58 2.69
N GLN A 143 14.99 3.50 1.91
CA GLN A 143 15.34 4.83 2.42
C GLN A 143 14.09 5.55 2.94
N ILE A 144 13.00 5.55 2.19
CA ILE A 144 11.72 6.16 2.61
C ILE A 144 11.14 5.44 3.85
N PHE A 145 11.26 4.11 3.92
CA PHE A 145 10.86 3.33 5.10
C PHE A 145 11.59 3.80 6.38
N LEU A 146 12.87 4.19 6.25
CA LEU A 146 13.65 4.78 7.35
C LEU A 146 13.25 6.24 7.62
N ASP A 147 13.19 7.07 6.58
CA ASP A 147 12.95 8.51 6.68
C ASP A 147 11.55 8.83 7.22
N THR A 148 10.60 7.92 7.00
CA THR A 148 9.23 8.01 7.52
C THR A 148 9.04 7.37 8.90
N GLN A 149 10.10 6.84 9.49
CA GLN A 149 10.12 6.17 10.80
C GLN A 149 9.27 4.88 10.89
N LEU A 150 8.74 4.38 9.77
CA LEU A 150 8.01 3.10 9.76
C LEU A 150 8.84 1.95 10.33
N SER A 151 10.17 1.99 10.16
CA SER A 151 11.11 1.00 10.69
C SER A 151 11.12 0.91 12.22
N GLU A 152 10.76 1.97 12.91
CA GLU A 152 10.76 2.00 14.38
C GLU A 152 9.58 1.22 14.97
N ASP A 153 8.53 1.02 14.16
CA ASP A 153 7.29 0.37 14.58
C ASP A 153 7.15 -1.07 14.06
N VAL A 154 8.13 -1.53 13.30
CA VAL A 154 8.22 -2.94 12.90
C VAL A 154 9.06 -3.70 13.94
N PRO A 155 8.49 -4.71 14.63
CA PRO A 155 9.15 -5.37 15.78
C PRO A 155 10.56 -5.89 15.50
N ASP A 156 10.80 -6.38 14.28
CA ASP A 156 12.10 -6.94 13.88
C ASP A 156 13.18 -5.88 13.67
N PHE A 157 12.81 -4.62 13.52
CA PHE A 157 13.73 -3.49 13.27
C PHE A 157 13.78 -2.49 14.41
N ALA A 158 12.80 -2.49 15.30
CA ALA A 158 12.75 -1.56 16.43
C ALA A 158 14.05 -1.61 17.26
N GLY A 159 14.73 -0.48 17.38
CA GLY A 159 15.98 -0.36 18.12
C GLY A 159 17.23 -0.94 17.46
N LYS A 160 17.15 -1.50 16.25
CA LYS A 160 18.26 -2.13 15.53
C LYS A 160 18.83 -1.22 14.43
N LYS A 161 19.18 0.02 14.78
CA LYS A 161 19.68 1.02 13.81
C LYS A 161 20.89 0.55 13.00
N ASP A 162 21.73 -0.30 13.58
CA ASP A 162 22.94 -0.81 12.90
C ASP A 162 22.60 -1.76 11.74
N LEU A 163 21.56 -2.57 11.85
CA LEU A 163 21.09 -3.43 10.76
C LEU A 163 20.59 -2.62 9.56
N LEU A 164 20.02 -1.44 9.83
CA LEU A 164 19.50 -0.55 8.82
C LEU A 164 20.61 0.06 7.95
N GLN A 165 21.81 0.23 8.48
CA GLN A 165 23.00 0.71 7.73
C GLN A 165 23.54 -0.35 6.77
N VAL A 166 23.35 -1.63 7.08
CA VAL A 166 23.83 -2.77 6.29
C VAL A 166 22.84 -3.14 5.18
N TYR A 167 21.56 -2.79 5.35
CA TYR A 167 20.49 -3.15 4.40
C TYR A 167 20.81 -2.78 2.94
N PRO A 168 21.35 -1.60 2.60
CA PRO A 168 21.67 -1.27 1.20
C PRO A 168 22.65 -2.24 0.52
N GLN A 169 23.35 -3.07 1.30
CA GLN A 169 24.31 -4.07 0.83
C GLN A 169 23.70 -5.47 0.77
N LEU A 170 22.52 -5.70 1.38
CA LEU A 170 21.85 -6.99 1.36
C LEU A 170 21.20 -7.21 -0.02
N LYS A 171 21.52 -8.35 -0.62
CA LYS A 171 20.79 -8.84 -1.80
C LYS A 171 19.71 -9.79 -1.30
N PHE A 172 18.44 -9.42 -1.49
CA PHE A 172 17.34 -10.35 -1.25
C PHE A 172 17.43 -11.50 -2.24
N SER A 173 17.45 -12.72 -1.73
CA SER A 173 17.42 -13.92 -2.57
C SER A 173 15.97 -14.37 -2.76
N PRO A 174 15.56 -14.77 -3.99
CA PRO A 174 14.22 -15.33 -4.25
C PRO A 174 13.87 -16.57 -3.41
N THR A 175 14.86 -17.22 -2.80
CA THR A 175 14.68 -18.41 -1.96
C THR A 175 14.13 -18.13 -0.56
N MET A 176 13.88 -16.88 -0.17
CA MET A 176 13.26 -16.54 1.12
C MET A 176 11.74 -16.72 1.16
N GLU A 177 11.09 -17.10 0.06
CA GLU A 177 9.63 -17.34 0.01
C GLU A 177 9.16 -18.69 0.57
N THR A 178 10.05 -19.58 0.97
CA THR A 178 9.72 -21.00 1.32
C THR A 178 10.13 -21.42 2.73
N SER A 179 10.11 -20.52 3.70
CA SER A 179 10.33 -20.93 5.11
C SER A 179 9.21 -20.40 6.01
#